data_adc67155e0f93c5a3ebe47b4c9750883
#
_entry.id   adc67155e0f93c5a3ebe47b4c9750883
#
_cell.length_a   1.000
_cell.length_b   1.000
_cell.length_c   1.000
_cell.angle_alpha   90.00
_cell.angle_beta   90.00
_cell.angle_gamma   90.00
#
_symmetry.space_group_name_H-M   'P 1'
#
loop_
_entity.id
_entity.type
_entity.pdbx_description
1 polymer ?
#
loop_
_entity_poly.entity_id
_entity_poly.type
_entity_poly.pdbx_seq_one_letter_code
_entity_poly.pdbx_strand_id
1 'polypeptide(L)'
;DVTKSKINWDYIDEKALSSYQEFPTVKIILENKVITEKINELKNILENFNIKQDDYVISIKDYIDYDWLKKWKEFYSVIDVGKFQIIPIWEKSSYEYFKIPIYINPSVAFGTGEHESTKIALFLLSELKIGFTVLDVGTGSGILGIAAAKLGANKIHLIDVDINALQNTNENVVENDVQPKCKIYQ
;
A
#
# COMPACT_ATOMS: atom_id res chain seq x y z
N ASP A 1 -32.29 -10.89 -3.36
CA ASP A 1 -31.49 -9.65 -3.38
C ASP A 1 -30.22 -9.89 -2.58
N VAL A 2 -29.20 -10.32 -3.30
CA VAL A 2 -27.86 -10.44 -2.71
C VAL A 2 -27.32 -9.02 -2.58
N THR A 3 -27.23 -8.54 -1.36
CA THR A 3 -26.59 -7.27 -1.05
C THR A 3 -25.17 -7.28 -1.62
N LYS A 4 -24.95 -6.46 -2.63
CA LYS A 4 -23.64 -6.23 -3.22
C LYS A 4 -22.71 -5.67 -2.15
N SER A 5 -21.90 -6.53 -1.51
CA SER A 5 -20.67 -6.07 -0.91
C SER A 5 -19.82 -5.52 -2.07
N LYS A 6 -19.52 -4.23 -2.05
CA LYS A 6 -18.63 -3.60 -3.02
C LYS A 6 -17.22 -4.16 -2.80
N ILE A 7 -16.92 -5.27 -3.45
CA ILE A 7 -15.53 -5.64 -3.70
C ILE A 7 -15.13 -4.82 -4.91
N ASN A 8 -14.26 -3.86 -4.70
CA ASN A 8 -13.73 -3.02 -5.77
C ASN A 8 -12.70 -3.88 -6.53
N TRP A 9 -13.02 -4.26 -7.76
CA TRP A 9 -12.15 -5.02 -8.64
C TRP A 9 -11.36 -4.02 -9.49
N ASP A 10 -10.28 -3.47 -8.95
CA ASP A 10 -9.48 -2.47 -9.67
C ASP A 10 -8.46 -3.09 -10.65
N TYR A 11 -8.35 -4.41 -10.74
CA TYR A 11 -7.47 -5.06 -11.71
C TYR A 11 -7.96 -6.44 -12.14
N ILE A 12 -8.45 -6.55 -13.37
CA ILE A 12 -8.62 -7.83 -14.05
C ILE A 12 -7.48 -7.95 -15.06
N ASP A 13 -6.52 -8.85 -14.81
CA ASP A 13 -5.49 -9.20 -15.78
C ASP A 13 -6.16 -9.85 -17.01
N GLU A 14 -6.05 -9.23 -18.16
CA GLU A 14 -6.61 -9.76 -19.42
C GLU A 14 -6.04 -11.14 -19.78
N LYS A 15 -4.83 -11.48 -19.32
CA LYS A 15 -4.26 -12.83 -19.49
C LYS A 15 -4.94 -13.87 -18.59
N ALA A 16 -5.50 -13.47 -17.45
CA ALA A 16 -6.30 -14.35 -16.61
C ALA A 16 -7.65 -14.68 -17.25
N LEU A 17 -8.21 -13.77 -18.06
CA LEU A 17 -9.44 -14.00 -18.80
C LEU A 17 -9.28 -15.05 -19.92
N SER A 18 -8.10 -15.19 -20.51
CA SER A 18 -7.83 -16.16 -21.58
C SER A 18 -7.65 -17.61 -21.12
N SER A 19 -7.55 -17.86 -19.82
CA SER A 19 -7.43 -19.19 -19.20
C SER A 19 -8.75 -19.72 -18.58
N TYR A 20 -9.89 -19.08 -18.84
CA TYR A 20 -11.19 -19.53 -18.35
C TYR A 20 -11.56 -20.86 -19.01
N GLN A 21 -11.42 -21.94 -18.25
CA GLN A 21 -12.09 -23.20 -18.49
C GLN A 21 -13.60 -23.01 -18.29
N GLU A 22 -14.41 -23.88 -18.85
CA GLU A 22 -15.89 -23.85 -18.94
C GLU A 22 -16.66 -23.68 -17.62
N PHE A 23 -15.99 -23.53 -16.47
CA PHE A 23 -16.63 -23.45 -15.16
C PHE A 23 -16.26 -22.18 -14.41
N PRO A 24 -17.24 -21.49 -13.80
CA PRO A 24 -16.97 -20.31 -12.99
C PRO A 24 -16.12 -20.67 -11.77
N THR A 25 -15.05 -19.92 -11.53
CA THR A 25 -14.16 -20.10 -10.39
C THR A 25 -14.31 -18.92 -9.43
N VAL A 26 -14.54 -19.22 -8.15
CA VAL A 26 -14.54 -18.22 -7.08
C VAL A 26 -13.28 -18.41 -6.24
N LYS A 27 -12.50 -17.35 -6.09
CA LYS A 27 -11.30 -17.33 -5.25
C LYS A 27 -11.57 -16.55 -3.97
N ILE A 28 -11.35 -17.19 -2.82
CA ILE A 28 -11.51 -16.56 -1.50
C ILE A 28 -10.17 -16.64 -0.79
N ILE A 29 -9.71 -15.51 -0.24
CA ILE A 29 -8.49 -15.43 0.57
C ILE A 29 -8.91 -15.36 2.03
N LEU A 30 -8.42 -16.29 2.84
CA LEU A 30 -8.76 -16.43 4.27
C LEU A 30 -7.50 -16.56 5.12
N GLU A 31 -7.58 -16.12 6.37
CA GLU A 31 -6.56 -16.45 7.37
C GLU A 31 -6.63 -17.93 7.74
N ASN A 32 -5.46 -18.56 7.96
CA ASN A 32 -5.36 -19.99 8.27
C ASN A 32 -6.23 -20.44 9.47
N LYS A 33 -6.43 -19.57 10.46
CA LYS A 33 -7.22 -19.86 11.67
C LYS A 33 -8.68 -20.17 11.40
N VAL A 34 -9.26 -19.63 10.32
CA VAL A 34 -10.69 -19.68 10.04
C VAL A 34 -11.05 -20.55 8.82
N ILE A 35 -10.05 -21.12 8.14
CA ILE A 35 -10.27 -21.85 6.88
C ILE A 35 -11.28 -22.98 7.04
N THR A 36 -11.11 -23.85 8.06
CA THR A 36 -11.99 -25.00 8.26
C THR A 36 -13.43 -24.58 8.54
N GLU A 37 -13.62 -23.56 9.37
CA GLU A 37 -14.94 -23.01 9.69
C GLU A 37 -15.62 -22.45 8.44
N LYS A 38 -14.89 -21.64 7.67
CA LYS A 38 -15.41 -21.00 6.46
C LYS A 38 -15.70 -21.98 5.33
N ILE A 39 -14.94 -23.06 5.21
CA ILE A 39 -15.24 -24.14 4.27
C ILE A 39 -16.55 -24.85 4.65
N ASN A 40 -16.77 -25.11 5.92
CA ASN A 40 -18.01 -25.75 6.36
C ASN A 40 -19.21 -24.82 6.15
N GLU A 41 -19.07 -23.54 6.45
CA GLU A 41 -20.08 -22.52 6.17
C GLU A 41 -20.43 -22.46 4.67
N LEU A 42 -19.41 -22.45 3.80
CA LEU A 42 -19.58 -22.46 2.35
C LEU A 42 -20.33 -23.72 1.88
N LYS A 43 -19.96 -24.90 2.37
CA LYS A 43 -20.64 -26.16 2.02
C LYS A 43 -22.12 -26.13 2.39
N ASN A 44 -22.44 -25.64 3.60
CA ASN A 44 -23.83 -25.50 4.04
C ASN A 44 -24.63 -24.54 3.15
N ILE A 45 -23.98 -23.42 2.72
CA ILE A 45 -24.60 -22.48 1.79
C ILE A 45 -24.88 -23.15 0.43
N LEU A 46 -23.91 -23.88 -0.12
CA LEU A 46 -24.06 -24.57 -1.40
C LEU A 46 -25.19 -25.62 -1.34
N GLU A 47 -25.27 -26.39 -0.24
CA GLU A 47 -26.36 -27.35 -0.02
C GLU A 47 -27.74 -26.68 0.02
N ASN A 48 -27.88 -25.53 0.67
CA ASN A 48 -29.10 -24.72 0.71
C ASN A 48 -29.56 -24.25 -0.69
N PHE A 49 -28.62 -24.12 -1.62
CA PHE A 49 -28.89 -23.80 -3.03
C PHE A 49 -29.05 -25.06 -3.90
N ASN A 50 -29.16 -26.25 -3.31
CA ASN A 50 -29.23 -27.57 -4.00
C ASN A 50 -27.99 -27.86 -4.90
N ILE A 51 -26.85 -27.27 -4.61
CA ILE A 51 -25.56 -27.56 -5.28
C ILE A 51 -24.92 -28.72 -4.51
N LYS A 52 -24.81 -29.89 -5.17
CA LYS A 52 -24.28 -31.09 -4.55
C LYS A 52 -22.76 -31.12 -4.54
N GLN A 53 -22.19 -31.94 -3.70
CA GLN A 53 -20.72 -32.04 -3.55
C GLN A 53 -20.01 -32.45 -4.86
N ASP A 54 -20.71 -33.16 -5.77
CA ASP A 54 -20.16 -33.53 -7.08
C ASP A 54 -20.20 -32.39 -8.11
N ASP A 55 -20.90 -31.29 -7.80
CA ASP A 55 -21.07 -30.14 -8.70
C ASP A 55 -19.97 -29.10 -8.52
N TYR A 56 -19.08 -29.23 -7.51
CA TYR A 56 -18.00 -28.25 -7.25
C TYR A 56 -16.73 -28.90 -6.72
N VAL A 57 -15.62 -28.21 -6.89
CA VAL A 57 -14.32 -28.59 -6.31
C VAL A 57 -13.80 -27.47 -5.43
N ILE A 58 -13.48 -27.80 -4.18
CA ILE A 58 -12.78 -26.86 -3.28
C ILE A 58 -11.30 -27.24 -3.28
N SER A 59 -10.45 -26.33 -3.75
CA SER A 59 -9.00 -26.48 -3.65
C SER A 59 -8.46 -25.46 -2.66
N ILE A 60 -7.67 -25.92 -1.67
CA ILE A 60 -6.98 -25.08 -0.72
C ILE A 60 -5.52 -24.98 -1.20
N LYS A 61 -5.04 -23.75 -1.34
CA LYS A 61 -3.62 -23.50 -1.64
C LYS A 61 -3.10 -22.55 -0.58
N ASP A 62 -1.96 -22.90 0.01
CA ASP A 62 -1.25 -21.93 0.85
C ASP A 62 -0.80 -20.78 -0.03
N TYR A 63 -1.28 -19.60 0.30
CA TYR A 63 -0.83 -18.39 -0.34
C TYR A 63 0.41 -17.92 0.43
N ILE A 64 1.58 -18.31 -0.06
CA ILE A 64 2.84 -17.80 0.49
C ILE A 64 3.04 -16.41 -0.09
N ASP A 65 2.98 -15.42 0.77
CA ASP A 65 3.04 -13.97 0.47
C ASP A 65 4.36 -13.53 -0.20
N TYR A 66 5.35 -14.42 -0.27
CA TYR A 66 6.67 -14.14 -0.82
C TYR A 66 6.68 -13.76 -2.31
N ASP A 67 5.85 -14.42 -3.12
CA ASP A 67 5.80 -14.14 -4.57
C ASP A 67 5.07 -12.83 -4.86
N TRP A 68 4.08 -12.46 -4.03
CA TRP A 68 3.38 -11.21 -4.15
C TRP A 68 4.27 -10.02 -3.78
N LEU A 69 4.96 -10.11 -2.65
CA LEU A 69 5.92 -9.08 -2.21
C LEU A 69 7.05 -8.86 -3.23
N LYS A 70 7.53 -9.96 -3.83
CA LYS A 70 8.58 -9.87 -4.86
C LYS A 70 8.06 -9.20 -6.13
N LYS A 71 6.92 -9.67 -6.65
CA LYS A 71 6.26 -9.07 -7.81
C LYS A 71 5.87 -7.62 -7.55
N TRP A 72 5.35 -7.33 -6.37
CA TRP A 72 4.98 -5.99 -5.97
C TRP A 72 6.19 -5.03 -5.95
N LYS A 73 7.34 -5.49 -5.46
CA LYS A 73 8.58 -4.72 -5.53
C LYS A 73 9.05 -4.44 -6.97
N GLU A 74 8.82 -5.37 -7.89
CA GLU A 74 9.17 -5.21 -9.31
C GLU A 74 8.35 -4.10 -10.01
N PHE A 75 7.17 -3.77 -9.49
CA PHE A 75 6.33 -2.69 -10.00
C PHE A 75 6.72 -1.31 -9.48
N TYR A 76 7.44 -1.26 -8.35
CA TYR A 76 7.88 0.02 -7.80
C TYR A 76 9.12 0.51 -8.53
N SER A 77 9.00 1.68 -9.14
CA SER A 77 10.12 2.40 -9.76
C SER A 77 10.38 3.69 -9.01
N VAL A 78 11.59 4.23 -9.18
CA VAL A 78 11.92 5.57 -8.69
C VAL A 78 11.04 6.61 -9.39
N ILE A 79 10.46 7.51 -8.62
CA ILE A 79 9.54 8.54 -9.13
C ILE A 79 10.20 9.92 -8.97
N ASP A 80 10.28 10.66 -10.08
CA ASP A 80 10.76 12.03 -10.11
C ASP A 80 9.59 13.03 -9.99
N VAL A 81 9.61 13.86 -8.94
CA VAL A 81 8.60 14.89 -8.71
C VAL A 81 9.24 16.20 -8.23
N GLY A 82 9.14 17.24 -9.03
CA GLY A 82 9.74 18.53 -8.69
C GLY A 82 11.22 18.40 -8.33
N LYS A 83 11.60 18.81 -7.12
CA LYS A 83 12.98 18.71 -6.60
C LYS A 83 13.30 17.34 -5.98
N PHE A 84 12.35 16.41 -5.93
CA PHE A 84 12.50 15.15 -5.21
C PHE A 84 12.65 13.95 -6.15
N GLN A 85 13.33 12.93 -5.63
CA GLN A 85 13.28 11.55 -6.12
C GLN A 85 12.74 10.67 -5.01
N ILE A 86 11.62 10.00 -5.27
CA ILE A 86 11.02 9.04 -4.34
C ILE A 86 11.61 7.68 -4.66
N ILE A 87 12.33 7.13 -3.71
CA ILE A 87 13.14 5.93 -3.89
C ILE A 87 12.62 4.87 -2.92
N PRO A 88 12.23 3.68 -3.42
CA PRO A 88 11.91 2.56 -2.54
C PRO A 88 13.08 2.23 -1.63
N ILE A 89 12.81 1.93 -0.36
CA ILE A 89 13.85 1.70 0.67
C ILE A 89 14.86 0.61 0.27
N TRP A 90 14.42 -0.42 -0.48
CA TRP A 90 15.31 -1.49 -0.93
C TRP A 90 16.30 -1.09 -2.03
N GLU A 91 16.10 0.09 -2.65
CA GLU A 91 17.04 0.65 -3.63
C GLU A 91 17.97 1.72 -3.04
N LYS A 92 17.82 2.03 -1.75
CA LYS A 92 18.57 3.10 -1.05
C LYS A 92 20.09 3.01 -1.25
N SER A 93 20.65 1.80 -1.26
CA SER A 93 22.10 1.60 -1.37
C SER A 93 22.63 1.45 -2.80
N SER A 94 21.74 1.24 -3.77
CA SER A 94 22.12 0.94 -5.17
C SER A 94 21.79 2.06 -6.14
N TYR A 95 21.01 3.06 -5.71
CA TYR A 95 20.51 4.11 -6.58
C TYR A 95 21.34 5.40 -6.46
N GLU A 96 21.82 5.91 -7.60
CA GLU A 96 22.40 7.25 -7.69
C GLU A 96 21.32 8.30 -7.87
N TYR A 97 21.23 9.26 -6.96
CA TYR A 97 20.21 10.29 -6.99
C TYR A 97 20.78 11.64 -7.47
N PHE A 98 19.98 12.34 -8.27
CA PHE A 98 20.32 13.66 -8.83
C PHE A 98 19.48 14.78 -8.24
N LYS A 99 18.49 14.44 -7.41
CA LYS A 99 17.59 15.34 -6.70
C LYS A 99 17.60 15.02 -5.21
N ILE A 100 16.74 15.67 -4.45
CA ILE A 100 16.58 15.39 -3.02
C ILE A 100 15.94 14.01 -2.85
N PRO A 101 16.67 13.01 -2.31
CA PRO A 101 16.12 11.67 -2.17
C PRO A 101 15.13 11.60 -1.01
N ILE A 102 14.00 10.94 -1.22
CA ILE A 102 13.04 10.56 -0.20
C ILE A 102 12.89 9.05 -0.26
N TYR A 103 13.33 8.36 0.79
CA TYR A 103 13.25 6.91 0.90
C TYR A 103 11.92 6.51 1.51
N ILE A 104 11.15 5.68 0.82
CA ILE A 104 9.84 5.23 1.28
C ILE A 104 9.82 3.71 1.34
N ASN A 105 9.38 3.18 2.47
CA ASN A 105 8.92 1.81 2.57
C ASN A 105 7.44 1.80 2.14
N PRO A 106 7.13 1.39 0.89
CA PRO A 106 5.75 1.32 0.47
C PRO A 106 5.11 0.15 1.21
N SER A 107 4.27 0.46 2.18
CA SER A 107 3.46 -0.51 2.92
C SER A 107 2.00 -0.38 2.50
N VAL A 108 1.11 -1.03 3.26
CA VAL A 108 -0.34 -0.91 3.09
C VAL A 108 -0.86 0.52 3.34
N ALA A 109 -0.02 1.40 3.90
CA ALA A 109 -0.38 2.80 4.14
C ALA A 109 -0.43 3.60 2.83
N PHE A 110 -1.38 4.53 2.74
CA PHE A 110 -1.52 5.46 1.62
C PHE A 110 -0.30 6.40 1.54
N GLY A 111 0.02 6.87 0.32
CA GLY A 111 1.06 7.90 0.14
C GLY A 111 2.43 7.34 -0.26
N THR A 112 2.47 6.30 -1.08
CA THR A 112 3.72 5.72 -1.62
C THR A 112 4.43 6.61 -2.64
N GLY A 113 3.79 7.71 -3.06
CA GLY A 113 4.29 8.62 -4.10
C GLY A 113 3.72 8.33 -5.49
N GLU A 114 3.06 7.20 -5.71
CA GLU A 114 2.52 6.83 -7.03
C GLU A 114 1.24 7.58 -7.39
N HIS A 115 0.41 7.88 -6.38
CA HIS A 115 -0.85 8.55 -6.61
C HIS A 115 -0.66 9.99 -7.09
N GLU A 116 -1.43 10.41 -8.09
CA GLU A 116 -1.28 11.73 -8.71
C GLU A 116 -1.47 12.89 -7.72
N SER A 117 -2.36 12.74 -6.72
CA SER A 117 -2.53 13.76 -5.69
C SER A 117 -1.27 13.96 -4.83
N THR A 118 -0.56 12.87 -4.52
CA THR A 118 0.71 12.91 -3.79
C THR A 118 1.80 13.58 -4.62
N LYS A 119 1.88 13.26 -5.92
CA LYS A 119 2.82 13.91 -6.84
C LYS A 119 2.56 15.40 -6.96
N ILE A 120 1.29 15.81 -7.11
CA ILE A 120 0.92 17.23 -7.17
C ILE A 120 1.30 17.95 -5.87
N ALA A 121 0.98 17.36 -4.70
CA ALA A 121 1.33 17.93 -3.41
C ALA A 121 2.85 18.09 -3.23
N LEU A 122 3.63 17.07 -3.59
CA LEU A 122 5.11 17.13 -3.58
C LEU A 122 5.66 18.19 -4.52
N PHE A 123 5.10 18.29 -5.73
CA PHE A 123 5.50 19.31 -6.70
C PHE A 123 5.27 20.70 -6.12
N LEU A 124 4.06 21.00 -5.64
CA LEU A 124 3.72 22.27 -5.04
C LEU A 124 4.59 22.57 -3.81
N LEU A 125 4.82 21.59 -2.96
CA LEU A 125 5.71 21.71 -1.81
C LEU A 125 7.13 22.08 -2.23
N SER A 126 7.63 21.51 -3.34
CA SER A 126 8.97 21.80 -3.86
C SER A 126 9.18 23.24 -4.29
N GLU A 127 8.10 23.98 -4.61
CA GLU A 127 8.14 25.38 -5.01
C GLU A 127 8.10 26.35 -3.82
N LEU A 128 7.78 25.86 -2.62
CA LEU A 128 7.72 26.69 -1.43
C LEU A 128 9.11 26.96 -0.85
N LYS A 129 9.29 28.16 -0.29
CA LYS A 129 10.41 28.47 0.60
C LYS A 129 10.03 28.03 2.00
N ILE A 130 10.63 26.94 2.48
CA ILE A 130 10.30 26.36 3.77
C ILE A 130 11.36 26.77 4.80
N GLY A 131 10.94 27.30 5.91
CA GLY A 131 11.75 27.67 7.06
C GLY A 131 10.90 27.78 8.32
N PHE A 132 9.71 27.14 8.30
CA PHE A 132 8.67 27.24 9.30
C PHE A 132 8.26 25.87 9.85
N THR A 133 7.29 25.86 10.74
CA THR A 133 6.64 24.65 11.25
C THR A 133 5.60 24.14 10.25
N VAL A 134 5.57 22.83 10.03
CA VAL A 134 4.64 22.14 9.13
C VAL A 134 3.75 21.22 9.94
N LEU A 135 2.47 21.18 9.59
CA LEU A 135 1.49 20.22 10.08
C LEU A 135 1.01 19.39 8.87
N ASP A 136 1.21 18.07 8.94
CA ASP A 136 0.77 17.11 7.95
C ASP A 136 -0.34 16.25 8.56
N VAL A 137 -1.57 16.47 8.13
CA VAL A 137 -2.79 15.82 8.64
C VAL A 137 -3.23 14.74 7.67
N GLY A 138 -3.39 13.50 8.16
CA GLY A 138 -3.56 12.34 7.32
C GLY A 138 -2.24 11.96 6.65
N THR A 139 -1.18 11.91 7.45
CA THR A 139 0.20 11.83 6.95
C THR A 139 0.52 10.54 6.18
N GLY A 140 -0.23 9.46 6.40
CA GLY A 140 -0.07 8.17 5.72
C GLY A 140 1.34 7.61 5.86
N SER A 141 2.11 7.59 4.77
CA SER A 141 3.52 7.18 4.77
C SER A 141 4.48 8.21 5.35
N GLY A 142 4.02 9.43 5.64
CA GLY A 142 4.85 10.55 6.07
C GLY A 142 5.56 11.30 4.95
N ILE A 143 5.31 10.95 3.69
CA ILE A 143 6.10 11.45 2.55
C ILE A 143 6.11 12.97 2.43
N LEU A 144 4.99 13.68 2.67
CA LEU A 144 4.92 15.13 2.57
C LEU A 144 5.67 15.80 3.71
N GLY A 145 5.52 15.32 4.94
CA GLY A 145 6.26 15.79 6.08
C GLY A 145 7.77 15.56 5.94
N ILE A 146 8.20 14.41 5.44
CA ILE A 146 9.60 14.10 5.14
C ILE A 146 10.13 15.05 4.07
N ALA A 147 9.39 15.29 2.99
CA ALA A 147 9.74 16.24 1.96
C ALA A 147 9.94 17.65 2.53
N ALA A 148 9.03 18.12 3.38
CA ALA A 148 9.13 19.40 4.05
C ALA A 148 10.39 19.48 4.95
N ALA A 149 10.71 18.41 5.69
CA ALA A 149 11.92 18.34 6.52
C ALA A 149 13.20 18.49 5.69
N LYS A 150 13.24 17.82 4.54
CA LYS A 150 14.39 17.88 3.60
C LYS A 150 14.50 19.21 2.88
N LEU A 151 13.40 19.96 2.71
CA LEU A 151 13.41 21.34 2.20
C LEU A 151 13.80 22.38 3.25
N GLY A 152 14.01 21.97 4.50
CA GLY A 152 14.48 22.87 5.55
C GLY A 152 13.43 23.29 6.57
N ALA A 153 12.27 22.63 6.63
CA ALA A 153 11.34 22.85 7.72
C ALA A 153 12.01 22.59 9.08
N ASN A 154 11.71 23.43 10.06
CA ASN A 154 12.33 23.37 11.37
C ASN A 154 11.66 22.36 12.30
N LYS A 155 10.33 22.18 12.14
CA LYS A 155 9.52 21.31 12.96
C LYS A 155 8.35 20.78 12.15
N ILE A 156 8.13 19.49 12.22
CA ILE A 156 7.08 18.79 11.50
C ILE A 156 6.21 18.02 12.49
N HIS A 157 4.90 18.23 12.40
CA HIS A 157 3.89 17.47 13.11
C HIS A 157 3.19 16.56 12.10
N LEU A 158 3.24 15.26 12.34
CA LEU A 158 2.69 14.22 11.49
C LEU A 158 1.52 13.58 12.23
N ILE A 159 0.32 13.63 11.68
CA ILE A 159 -0.90 13.16 12.35
C ILE A 159 -1.62 12.19 11.44
N ASP A 160 -2.03 11.06 11.98
CA ASP A 160 -2.93 10.11 11.32
C ASP A 160 -3.81 9.40 12.36
N VAL A 161 -4.99 8.95 11.93
CA VAL A 161 -5.91 8.16 12.77
C VAL A 161 -5.58 6.68 12.73
N ASP A 162 -4.88 6.22 11.67
CA ASP A 162 -4.50 4.82 11.49
C ASP A 162 -3.14 4.54 12.12
N ILE A 163 -3.14 3.69 13.13
CA ILE A 163 -1.90 3.28 13.84
C ILE A 163 -0.89 2.59 12.90
N ASN A 164 -1.35 1.86 11.87
CA ASN A 164 -0.46 1.23 10.90
C ASN A 164 0.22 2.28 10.02
N ALA A 165 -0.51 3.34 9.65
CA ALA A 165 0.06 4.47 8.93
C ALA A 165 1.14 5.16 9.79
N LEU A 166 0.90 5.38 11.09
CA LEU A 166 1.85 6.00 12.00
C LEU A 166 3.11 5.14 12.20
N GLN A 167 2.98 3.82 12.24
CA GLN A 167 4.14 2.91 12.28
C GLN A 167 4.99 3.07 11.02
N ASN A 168 4.36 3.04 9.84
CA ASN A 168 5.05 3.25 8.57
C ASN A 168 5.67 4.65 8.47
N THR A 169 4.94 5.69 8.91
CA THR A 169 5.49 7.06 9.02
C THR A 169 6.77 7.08 9.84
N ASN A 170 6.77 6.42 11.00
CA ASN A 170 7.94 6.40 11.89
C ASN A 170 9.14 5.71 11.23
N GLU A 171 8.92 4.57 10.56
CA GLU A 171 9.96 3.87 9.80
C GLU A 171 10.55 4.78 8.71
N ASN A 172 9.69 5.42 7.91
CA ASN A 172 10.13 6.30 6.83
C ASN A 172 10.86 7.55 7.36
N VAL A 173 10.42 8.13 8.48
CA VAL A 173 11.09 9.26 9.14
C VAL A 173 12.51 8.87 9.57
N VAL A 174 12.69 7.66 10.12
CA VAL A 174 14.00 7.10 10.49
C VAL A 174 14.88 6.92 9.26
N GLU A 175 14.36 6.29 8.21
CA GLU A 175 15.10 6.00 6.99
C GLU A 175 15.58 7.24 6.24
N ASN A 176 14.94 8.37 6.48
CA ASN A 176 15.27 9.65 5.87
C ASN A 176 16.11 10.57 6.76
N ASP A 177 16.49 10.13 7.96
CA ASP A 177 17.31 10.89 8.94
C ASP A 177 16.67 12.22 9.35
N VAL A 178 15.32 12.28 9.47
CA VAL A 178 14.59 13.50 9.82
C VAL A 178 13.90 13.46 11.18
N GLN A 179 14.12 12.42 11.99
CA GLN A 179 13.52 12.23 13.32
C GLN A 179 13.64 13.44 14.24
N PRO A 180 14.80 14.14 14.31
CA PRO A 180 14.95 15.27 15.23
C PRO A 180 13.97 16.41 14.97
N LYS A 181 13.43 16.49 13.74
CA LYS A 181 12.49 17.53 13.33
C LYS A 181 11.04 17.10 13.44
N CYS A 182 10.75 15.79 13.54
CA CYS A 182 9.42 15.23 13.43
C CYS A 182 8.82 14.87 14.79
N LYS A 183 7.51 15.13 14.93
CA LYS A 183 6.68 14.62 16.02
C LYS A 183 5.47 13.94 15.42
N ILE A 184 5.19 12.72 15.86
CA ILE A 184 4.12 11.86 15.35
C ILE A 184 3.02 11.81 16.40
N TYR A 185 1.75 11.92 15.99
CA TYR A 185 0.58 11.93 16.84
C TYR A 185 -0.54 11.09 16.22
N GLN A 186 -1.34 10.48 17.07
CA GLN A 186 -2.60 9.83 16.71
C GLN A 186 -3.78 10.76 17.00
#